data_e43a7538b261152784ecfdcee83aa765
#
_entry.id   e43a7538b261152784ecfdcee83aa765
#
_cell.length_a   1.000
_cell.length_b   1.000
_cell.length_c   1.000
_cell.angle_alpha   90.00
_cell.angle_beta   90.00
_cell.angle_gamma   90.00
#
_symmetry.space_group_name_H-M   'P 1'
#
loop_
_entity.id
_entity.type
_entity.pdbx_description
1 polymer ?
#
loop_
_entity_poly.entity_id
_entity_poly.type
_entity_poly.pdbx_seq_one_letter_code
_entity_poly.pdbx_strand_id
1 'polypeptide(L)'
;MIDITLANFESDLIQASLQQPVLLDIWAEWCGPCKALGPVLEQLETEYAGRFLLAKVNADEQQEITSQLSQMFGVRSIPFCVMFVG
;
A
#
# COMPACT_ATOMS: atom_id res chain seq x y z
N MET A 1 -9.65 2.46 -3.17
CA MET A 1 -8.57 1.64 -2.58
C MET A 1 -8.36 0.39 -3.40
N ILE A 2 -7.12 0.05 -3.67
CA ILE A 2 -6.75 -1.08 -4.54
C ILE A 2 -5.94 -2.09 -3.75
N ASP A 3 -6.36 -3.36 -3.79
CA ASP A 3 -5.58 -4.43 -3.18
C ASP A 3 -4.52 -4.89 -4.17
N ILE A 4 -3.25 -4.83 -3.77
CA ILE A 4 -2.13 -5.18 -4.63
C ILE A 4 -1.83 -6.67 -4.51
N THR A 5 -1.71 -7.31 -5.66
CA THR A 5 -1.34 -8.72 -5.80
C THR A 5 -0.24 -8.83 -6.85
N LEU A 6 0.32 -10.02 -7.04
CA LEU A 6 1.30 -10.24 -8.11
C LEU A 6 0.71 -9.90 -9.48
N ALA A 7 -0.58 -10.15 -9.67
CA ALA A 7 -1.23 -9.92 -10.96
C ALA A 7 -1.30 -8.45 -11.34
N ASN A 8 -1.45 -7.54 -10.35
CA ASN A 8 -1.65 -6.12 -10.64
C ASN A 8 -0.52 -5.23 -10.12
N PHE A 9 0.53 -5.80 -9.54
CA PHE A 9 1.63 -5.02 -8.95
C PHE A 9 2.20 -4.02 -9.95
N GLU A 10 2.51 -4.46 -11.14
CA GLU A 10 3.10 -3.61 -12.18
C GLU A 10 2.13 -2.52 -12.64
N SER A 11 0.91 -2.90 -12.98
CA SER A 11 -0.06 -1.95 -13.56
C SER A 11 -0.62 -0.99 -12.53
N ASP A 12 -1.04 -1.51 -11.35
CA ASP A 12 -1.80 -0.71 -10.40
C ASP A 12 -0.92 -0.01 -9.36
N LEU A 13 0.35 -0.38 -9.26
CA LEU A 13 1.28 0.30 -8.38
C LEU A 13 2.37 1.03 -9.17
N ILE A 14 3.17 0.31 -9.92
CA ILE A 14 4.33 0.92 -10.59
C ILE A 14 3.90 1.88 -11.71
N GLN A 15 3.09 1.41 -12.66
CA GLN A 15 2.65 2.25 -13.77
C GLN A 15 1.71 3.35 -13.29
N ALA A 16 0.82 3.03 -12.35
CA ALA A 16 -0.09 4.03 -11.79
C ALA A 16 0.69 5.19 -11.13
N SER A 17 1.82 4.90 -10.48
CA SER A 17 2.63 5.92 -9.83
C SER A 17 3.26 6.91 -10.81
N LEU A 18 3.30 6.59 -12.09
CA LEU A 18 3.76 7.50 -13.13
C LEU A 18 2.71 8.58 -13.43
N GLN A 19 1.44 8.31 -13.12
CA GLN A 19 0.34 9.24 -13.38
C GLN A 19 0.01 10.09 -12.16
N GLN A 20 0.07 9.49 -10.97
CA GLN A 20 -0.20 10.18 -9.71
C GLN A 20 0.44 9.41 -8.57
N PRO A 21 0.72 10.05 -7.43
CA PRO A 21 1.32 9.35 -6.29
C PRO A 21 0.43 8.21 -5.82
N VAL A 22 1.05 7.09 -5.47
CA VAL A 22 0.35 5.93 -4.91
C VAL A 22 0.90 5.68 -3.51
N LEU A 23 0.04 5.76 -2.51
CA LEU A 23 0.40 5.44 -1.13
C LEU A 23 0.13 3.96 -0.90
N LEU A 24 1.18 3.19 -0.64
CA LEU A 24 1.07 1.77 -0.38
C LEU A 24 1.09 1.52 1.13
N ASP A 25 0.07 0.83 1.62
CA ASP A 25 -0.08 0.44 3.02
C ASP A 25 0.11 -1.07 3.15
N ILE A 26 1.16 -1.48 3.86
CA ILE A 26 1.42 -2.89 4.16
C ILE A 26 0.75 -3.22 5.49
N TRP A 27 -0.17 -4.18 5.48
CA TRP A 27 -1.03 -4.47 6.62
C TRP A 27 -1.26 -5.97 6.77
N ALA A 28 -1.88 -6.38 7.88
CA ALA A 28 -2.32 -7.76 8.12
C ALA A 28 -3.54 -7.77 9.03
N GLU A 29 -4.33 -8.85 8.93
CA GLU A 29 -5.55 -8.99 9.72
C GLU A 29 -5.30 -9.00 11.23
N TRP A 30 -4.19 -9.58 11.65
CA TRP A 30 -3.84 -9.67 13.07
C TRP A 30 -3.28 -8.37 13.64
N CYS A 31 -3.04 -7.40 12.79
CA CYS A 31 -2.40 -6.15 13.18
C CYS A 31 -3.46 -5.13 13.62
N GLY A 32 -3.61 -4.93 14.93
CA GLY A 32 -4.56 -3.97 15.47
C GLY A 32 -4.34 -2.54 14.96
N PRO A 33 -3.11 -1.98 15.04
CA PRO A 33 -2.82 -0.65 14.51
C PRO A 33 -3.11 -0.50 13.02
N CYS A 34 -2.91 -1.56 12.23
CA CYS A 34 -3.24 -1.54 10.80
C CYS A 34 -4.74 -1.33 10.58
N LYS A 35 -5.56 -1.98 11.40
CA LYS A 35 -7.01 -1.86 11.29
C LYS A 35 -7.51 -0.49 11.71
N ALA A 36 -6.82 0.17 12.62
CA ALA A 36 -7.14 1.53 13.03
C ALA A 36 -6.71 2.53 11.94
N LEU A 37 -5.57 2.30 11.31
CA LEU A 37 -5.02 3.19 10.28
C LEU A 37 -5.80 3.12 8.98
N GLY A 38 -6.25 1.93 8.57
CA GLY A 38 -6.92 1.73 7.29
C GLY A 38 -8.04 2.72 7.01
N PRO A 39 -9.05 2.84 7.90
CA PRO A 39 -10.14 3.79 7.68
C PRO A 39 -9.68 5.25 7.59
N VAL A 40 -8.64 5.62 8.32
CA VAL A 40 -8.07 6.98 8.26
C VAL A 40 -7.49 7.25 6.89
N LEU A 41 -6.74 6.29 6.34
CA LEU A 41 -6.15 6.43 5.00
C LEU A 41 -7.23 6.50 3.93
N GLU A 42 -8.28 5.69 4.06
CA GLU A 42 -9.40 5.71 3.11
C GLU A 42 -10.12 7.05 3.14
N GLN A 43 -10.31 7.61 4.33
CA GLN A 43 -10.91 8.93 4.45
C GLN A 43 -10.04 9.99 3.80
N LEU A 44 -8.72 9.93 4.00
CA LEU A 44 -7.80 10.88 3.38
C LEU A 44 -7.82 10.76 1.85
N GLU A 45 -7.89 9.54 1.32
CA GLU A 45 -7.99 9.34 -0.13
C GLU A 45 -9.24 10.03 -0.68
N THR A 46 -10.35 9.92 0.04
CA THR A 46 -11.60 10.56 -0.35
C THR A 46 -11.48 12.08 -0.29
N GLU A 47 -10.89 12.61 0.79
CA GLU A 47 -10.74 14.05 0.98
C GLU A 47 -9.82 14.70 -0.06
N TYR A 48 -8.77 13.98 -0.46
CA TYR A 48 -7.82 14.46 -1.46
C TYR A 48 -8.08 13.82 -2.82
N ALA A 49 -9.34 13.64 -3.16
CA ALA A 49 -9.78 12.94 -4.37
C ALA A 49 -8.93 13.31 -5.59
N GLY A 50 -8.34 12.29 -6.23
CA GLY A 50 -7.53 12.45 -7.43
C GLY A 50 -6.09 12.91 -7.20
N ARG A 51 -5.70 13.27 -5.98
CA ARG A 51 -4.33 13.73 -5.70
C ARG A 51 -3.39 12.59 -5.39
N PHE A 52 -3.92 11.50 -4.84
CA PHE A 52 -3.14 10.28 -4.67
C PHE A 52 -4.10 9.08 -4.67
N LEU A 53 -3.55 7.91 -4.97
CA LEU A 53 -4.27 6.65 -4.87
C LEU A 53 -3.81 5.89 -3.64
N LEU A 54 -4.75 5.26 -2.96
CA LEU A 54 -4.43 4.37 -1.86
C LEU A 54 -4.39 2.93 -2.36
N ALA A 55 -3.27 2.25 -2.15
CA ALA A 55 -3.09 0.84 -2.44
C ALA A 55 -2.74 0.11 -1.17
N LYS A 56 -3.17 -1.15 -1.04
CA LYS A 56 -2.90 -1.96 0.14
C LYS A 56 -2.33 -3.30 -0.26
N VAL A 57 -1.40 -3.81 0.53
CA VAL A 57 -0.88 -5.16 0.36
C VAL A 57 -0.99 -5.90 1.69
N ASN A 58 -1.67 -7.05 1.65
CA ASN A 58 -1.80 -7.92 2.83
C ASN A 58 -0.52 -8.74 2.97
N ALA A 59 0.22 -8.51 4.06
CA ALA A 59 1.53 -9.13 4.26
C ALA A 59 1.46 -10.66 4.32
N ASP A 60 0.36 -11.22 4.80
CA ASP A 60 0.22 -12.67 4.94
C ASP A 60 -0.16 -13.32 3.60
N GLU A 61 -1.04 -12.68 2.84
CA GLU A 61 -1.50 -13.21 1.55
C GLU A 61 -0.48 -12.98 0.44
N GLN A 62 0.26 -11.87 0.51
CA GLN A 62 1.20 -11.45 -0.53
C GLN A 62 2.63 -11.47 0.02
N GLN A 63 3.09 -12.63 0.46
CA GLN A 63 4.38 -12.75 1.14
C GLN A 63 5.55 -12.42 0.23
N GLU A 64 5.48 -12.79 -1.05
CA GLU A 64 6.55 -12.52 -2.00
C GLU A 64 6.73 -11.03 -2.23
N ILE A 65 5.64 -10.31 -2.46
CA ILE A 65 5.69 -8.86 -2.64
C ILE A 65 6.19 -8.20 -1.37
N THR A 66 5.65 -8.60 -0.23
CA THR A 66 6.02 -8.04 1.07
C THR A 66 7.50 -8.26 1.36
N SER A 67 8.02 -9.44 1.04
CA SER A 67 9.44 -9.75 1.22
C SER A 67 10.33 -8.83 0.39
N GLN A 68 9.96 -8.61 -0.87
CA GLN A 68 10.72 -7.72 -1.75
C GLN A 68 10.67 -6.27 -1.25
N LEU A 69 9.49 -5.81 -0.86
CA LEU A 69 9.34 -4.46 -0.32
C LEU A 69 10.13 -4.28 0.98
N SER A 70 10.15 -5.32 1.81
CA SER A 70 10.92 -5.28 3.05
C SER A 70 12.41 -5.12 2.80
N GLN A 71 12.92 -5.79 1.77
CA GLN A 71 14.32 -5.66 1.39
C GLN A 71 14.62 -4.28 0.83
N MET A 72 13.70 -3.74 0.01
CA MET A 72 13.91 -2.44 -0.63
C MET A 72 13.83 -1.28 0.35
N PHE A 73 12.90 -1.32 1.30
CA PHE A 73 12.61 -0.19 2.17
C PHE A 73 12.95 -0.41 3.64
N GLY A 74 13.49 -1.58 3.97
CA GLY A 74 13.86 -1.87 5.35
C GLY A 74 12.69 -2.01 6.29
N VAL A 75 11.59 -2.59 5.83
CA VAL A 75 10.37 -2.76 6.64
C VAL A 75 10.65 -3.73 7.78
N ARG A 76 10.44 -3.27 9.01
CA ARG A 76 10.66 -4.08 10.22
C ARG A 76 9.39 -4.43 10.95
N SER A 77 8.35 -3.65 10.73
CA SER A 77 7.07 -3.84 11.41
C SER A 77 5.96 -3.25 10.57
N ILE A 78 4.74 -3.64 10.84
CA ILE A 78 3.54 -3.08 10.21
C ILE A 78 2.67 -2.41 11.27
N PRO A 79 1.86 -1.40 10.91
CA PRO A 79 1.66 -0.90 9.55
C PRO A 79 2.91 -0.17 9.01
N PHE A 80 3.11 -0.28 7.71
CA PHE A 80 4.18 0.44 7.03
C PHE A 80 3.62 1.06 5.76
N CYS A 81 3.83 2.36 5.60
CA CYS A 81 3.33 3.08 4.43
C CYS A 81 4.49 3.67 3.65
N VAL A 82 4.42 3.58 2.33
CA VAL A 82 5.41 4.16 1.46
C VAL A 82 4.73 4.80 0.25
N MET A 83 5.18 6.01 -0.12
CA MET A 83 4.62 6.72 -1.25
C MET A 83 5.44 6.43 -2.50
N PHE A 84 4.78 5.92 -3.54
CA PHE A 84 5.40 5.71 -4.85
C PHE A 84 5.11 6.92 -5.72
N VAL A 85 6.17 7.55 -6.21
CA VAL A 85 6.08 8.73 -7.08
C VAL A 85 6.95 8.43 -8.30
N GLY A 86 6.35 8.43 -9.46
CA GLY A 86 6.98 8.04 -10.70
C GLY A 86 8.03 8.94 -11.28
#